data_4752e21410a1ff2b63f80ab2cc5decee
#
_entry.id   4752e21410a1ff2b63f80ab2cc5decee
#
_cell.length_a   1.000
_cell.length_b   1.000
_cell.length_c   1.000
_cell.angle_alpha   90.00
_cell.angle_beta   90.00
_cell.angle_gamma   90.00
#
_symmetry.space_group_name_H-M   'P 1'
#
loop_
_entity.id
_entity.type
_entity.pdbx_description
1 polymer ?
#
loop_
_entity_poly.entity_id
_entity_poly.type
_entity_poly.pdbx_seq_one_letter_code
_entity_poly.pdbx_strand_id
1 'polypeptide(L)'
;FLNNCADEIQDDECIRSLLERKDFLTACEVIKDKISHDGLIDKVQREYQREGYKTADIHRHVYNLDASIVATPNFDNIYETHARVISSGTVIVKDHTSADIANYLHGGDNRLILKTHGSADDPQNVIFTRKDYAEARTKYVLFYEILKSLALTHTFLFLGCGTDDPDIRTIFEDIQFAHNRMPFHYMTLPEGEVSNDVLRIISNSMRIKFCNYSPNEGHLELTESLAELVSKVEDYRSENLSKTLKW
;
A
#
# COMPACT_ATOMS: atom_id res chain seq x y z
N PHE A 1 2.03 -16.56 3.53
CA PHE A 1 1.08 -16.96 2.49
C PHE A 1 1.75 -17.80 1.40
N LEU A 2 2.72 -17.28 0.63
CA LEU A 2 3.34 -18.00 -0.49
C LEU A 2 4.04 -19.30 -0.05
N ASN A 3 4.71 -19.30 1.08
CA ASN A 3 5.31 -20.53 1.64
C ASN A 3 4.23 -21.58 1.95
N ASN A 4 3.13 -21.18 2.58
CA ASN A 4 2.01 -22.09 2.88
C ASN A 4 1.40 -22.65 1.59
N CYS A 5 1.29 -21.84 0.52
CA CYS A 5 0.85 -22.31 -0.79
C CYS A 5 1.84 -23.33 -1.39
N ALA A 6 3.14 -23.08 -1.28
CA ALA A 6 4.18 -23.99 -1.77
C ALA A 6 4.14 -25.35 -1.05
N ASP A 7 3.96 -25.35 0.29
CA ASP A 7 3.87 -26.56 1.10
C ASP A 7 2.65 -27.42 0.72
N GLU A 8 1.51 -26.80 0.42
CA GLU A 8 0.29 -27.51 0.02
C GLU A 8 0.35 -28.06 -1.43
N ILE A 9 1.19 -27.52 -2.30
CA ILE A 9 1.39 -27.96 -3.70
C ILE A 9 2.42 -29.12 -3.77
N GLN A 10 2.61 -29.88 -2.70
CA GLN A 10 3.52 -31.02 -2.64
C GLN A 10 5.00 -30.66 -2.87
N ASP A 11 5.48 -29.66 -2.14
CA ASP A 11 6.91 -29.30 -2.10
C ASP A 11 7.53 -28.98 -3.48
N ASP A 12 6.89 -28.05 -4.18
CA ASP A 12 7.32 -27.63 -5.51
C ASP A 12 8.67 -26.92 -5.48
N GLU A 13 9.72 -27.58 -5.95
CA GLU A 13 11.08 -27.06 -6.02
C GLU A 13 11.17 -25.76 -6.85
N CYS A 14 10.32 -25.65 -7.89
CA CYS A 14 10.25 -24.45 -8.72
C CYS A 14 9.77 -23.24 -7.90
N ILE A 15 8.66 -23.38 -7.15
CA ILE A 15 8.12 -22.30 -6.31
C ILE A 15 9.14 -21.90 -5.23
N ARG A 16 9.75 -22.86 -4.55
CA ARG A 16 10.78 -22.59 -3.53
C ARG A 16 11.97 -21.83 -4.11
N SER A 17 12.49 -22.25 -5.27
CA SER A 17 13.58 -21.55 -5.95
C SER A 17 13.21 -20.11 -6.33
N LEU A 18 11.97 -19.86 -6.74
CA LEU A 18 11.49 -18.49 -7.03
C LEU A 18 11.38 -17.65 -5.76
N LEU A 19 10.89 -18.21 -4.66
CA LEU A 19 10.82 -17.53 -3.36
C LEU A 19 12.21 -17.16 -2.81
N GLU A 20 13.19 -18.07 -2.91
CA GLU A 20 14.58 -17.81 -2.54
C GLU A 20 15.20 -16.66 -3.34
N ARG A 21 14.86 -16.56 -4.62
CA ARG A 21 15.30 -15.44 -5.50
C ARG A 21 14.48 -14.16 -5.31
N LYS A 22 13.49 -14.17 -4.42
CA LYS A 22 12.54 -13.08 -4.21
C LYS A 22 11.72 -12.70 -5.47
N ASP A 23 11.57 -13.64 -6.42
CA ASP A 23 10.69 -13.46 -7.58
C ASP A 23 9.26 -13.87 -7.24
N PHE A 24 8.65 -13.07 -6.35
CA PHE A 24 7.33 -13.35 -5.79
C PHE A 24 6.23 -13.35 -6.85
N LEU A 25 6.31 -12.46 -7.84
CA LEU A 25 5.28 -12.37 -8.88
C LEU A 25 5.24 -13.60 -9.78
N THR A 26 6.42 -14.14 -10.14
CA THR A 26 6.48 -15.38 -10.92
C THR A 26 6.04 -16.57 -10.05
N ALA A 27 6.40 -16.60 -8.76
CA ALA A 27 5.91 -17.61 -7.83
C ALA A 27 4.37 -17.59 -7.73
N CYS A 28 3.75 -16.40 -7.64
CA CYS A 28 2.29 -16.23 -7.65
C CYS A 28 1.66 -16.79 -8.94
N GLU A 29 2.28 -16.56 -10.09
CA GLU A 29 1.83 -17.07 -11.38
C GLU A 29 1.79 -18.61 -11.39
N VAL A 30 2.90 -19.24 -10.97
CA VAL A 30 3.03 -20.70 -10.88
C VAL A 30 2.02 -21.28 -9.87
N ILE A 31 1.85 -20.65 -8.72
CA ILE A 31 0.85 -21.06 -7.72
C ILE A 31 -0.55 -21.00 -8.33
N LYS A 32 -0.92 -19.90 -8.97
CA LYS A 32 -2.24 -19.70 -9.57
C LYS A 32 -2.53 -20.75 -10.66
N ASP A 33 -1.52 -21.10 -11.47
CA ASP A 33 -1.64 -22.15 -12.50
C ASP A 33 -1.90 -23.54 -11.90
N LYS A 34 -1.25 -23.85 -10.75
CA LYS A 34 -1.32 -25.16 -10.13
C LYS A 34 -2.56 -25.42 -9.27
N ILE A 35 -3.07 -24.40 -8.58
CA ILE A 35 -4.18 -24.55 -7.61
C ILE A 35 -5.56 -24.19 -8.15
N SER A 36 -5.68 -23.83 -9.40
CA SER A 36 -6.88 -23.29 -10.01
C SER A 36 -7.31 -21.91 -9.45
N HIS A 37 -8.19 -21.23 -10.17
CA HIS A 37 -8.71 -19.93 -9.75
C HIS A 37 -9.51 -20.01 -8.42
N ASP A 38 -10.40 -20.98 -8.31
CA ASP A 38 -11.23 -21.19 -7.11
C ASP A 38 -10.37 -21.56 -5.89
N GLY A 39 -9.34 -22.38 -6.09
CA GLY A 39 -8.39 -22.73 -5.03
C GLY A 39 -7.60 -21.52 -4.53
N LEU A 40 -7.24 -20.56 -5.40
CA LEU A 40 -6.59 -19.32 -5.00
C LEU A 40 -7.54 -18.43 -4.19
N ILE A 41 -8.80 -18.30 -4.63
CA ILE A 41 -9.86 -17.56 -3.93
C ILE A 41 -10.00 -18.08 -2.49
N ASP A 42 -10.19 -19.37 -2.33
CA ASP A 42 -10.29 -20.03 -1.03
C ASP A 42 -9.08 -19.73 -0.12
N LYS A 43 -7.88 -19.78 -0.68
CA LYS A 43 -6.64 -19.51 0.07
C LYS A 43 -6.53 -18.05 0.51
N VAL A 44 -6.85 -17.12 -0.37
CA VAL A 44 -6.87 -15.68 -0.05
C VAL A 44 -7.86 -15.42 1.09
N GLN A 45 -9.07 -15.95 1.00
CA GLN A 45 -10.07 -15.78 2.05
C GLN A 45 -9.61 -16.37 3.38
N ARG A 46 -9.16 -17.63 3.40
CA ARG A 46 -8.68 -18.28 4.62
C ARG A 46 -7.52 -17.58 5.29
N GLU A 47 -6.61 -17.00 4.53
CA GLU A 47 -5.43 -16.31 5.07
C GLU A 47 -5.78 -14.91 5.57
N TYR A 48 -6.48 -14.09 4.78
CA TYR A 48 -6.67 -12.68 5.06
C TYR A 48 -7.98 -12.35 5.80
N GLN A 49 -8.91 -13.32 5.91
CA GLN A 49 -10.11 -13.22 6.76
C GLN A 49 -10.00 -14.09 8.03
N ARG A 50 -8.78 -14.47 8.42
CA ARG A 50 -8.54 -15.31 9.59
C ARG A 50 -9.02 -14.63 10.87
N GLU A 51 -9.76 -15.39 11.69
CA GLU A 51 -10.11 -14.95 13.04
C GLU A 51 -8.84 -14.70 13.89
N GLY A 52 -8.84 -13.58 14.62
CA GLY A 52 -7.75 -13.22 15.52
C GLY A 52 -6.80 -12.16 14.99
N TYR A 53 -6.86 -11.77 13.72
CA TYR A 53 -6.16 -10.58 13.24
C TYR A 53 -6.75 -9.32 13.89
N LYS A 54 -5.87 -8.52 14.50
CA LYS A 54 -6.27 -7.34 15.27
C LYS A 54 -5.51 -6.12 14.81
N THR A 55 -6.15 -4.99 14.99
CA THR A 55 -5.52 -3.68 14.84
C THR A 55 -4.33 -3.55 15.80
N ALA A 56 -3.18 -3.19 15.26
CA ALA A 56 -1.97 -2.82 16.00
C ALA A 56 -1.85 -1.29 16.10
N ASP A 57 -0.92 -0.81 16.93
CA ASP A 57 -0.69 0.61 17.15
C ASP A 57 -0.35 1.37 15.86
N ILE A 58 0.40 0.74 14.95
CA ILE A 58 0.72 1.34 13.65
C ILE A 58 -0.53 1.75 12.87
N HIS A 59 -1.59 0.93 12.86
CA HIS A 59 -2.84 1.26 12.17
C HIS A 59 -3.53 2.48 12.80
N ARG A 60 -3.47 2.59 14.15
CA ARG A 60 -3.98 3.75 14.88
C ARG A 60 -3.21 5.02 14.54
N HIS A 61 -1.88 4.94 14.48
CA HIS A 61 -1.05 6.09 14.12
C HIS A 61 -1.27 6.51 12.67
N VAL A 62 -1.37 5.58 11.72
CA VAL A 62 -1.71 5.89 10.33
C VAL A 62 -3.07 6.59 10.23
N TYR A 63 -4.08 6.13 10.98
CA TYR A 63 -5.38 6.80 11.03
C TYR A 63 -5.28 8.22 11.61
N ASN A 64 -4.51 8.40 12.70
CA ASN A 64 -4.36 9.67 13.41
C ASN A 64 -3.48 10.69 12.65
N LEU A 65 -2.67 10.28 11.66
CA LEU A 65 -2.04 11.22 10.73
C LEU A 65 -3.06 12.07 9.96
N ASP A 66 -4.31 11.60 9.94
CA ASP A 66 -5.44 12.31 9.35
C ASP A 66 -5.24 12.63 7.86
N ALA A 67 -4.63 11.69 7.14
CA ALA A 67 -4.53 11.78 5.69
C ALA A 67 -5.92 11.66 5.06
N SER A 68 -6.21 12.50 4.07
CA SER A 68 -7.49 12.45 3.33
C SER A 68 -7.63 11.16 2.52
N ILE A 69 -6.52 10.60 2.06
CA ILE A 69 -6.48 9.38 1.26
C ILE A 69 -5.44 8.43 1.83
N VAL A 70 -5.82 7.19 2.06
CA VAL A 70 -4.93 6.08 2.40
C VAL A 70 -5.06 5.01 1.32
N ALA A 71 -3.98 4.73 0.60
CA ALA A 71 -3.94 3.66 -0.39
C ALA A 71 -3.22 2.44 0.19
N THR A 72 -3.78 1.25 0.02
CA THR A 72 -3.19 0.01 0.51
C THR A 72 -3.31 -1.13 -0.51
N PRO A 73 -2.22 -1.86 -0.79
CA PRO A 73 -2.26 -3.06 -1.60
C PRO A 73 -2.72 -4.30 -0.81
N ASN A 74 -2.84 -4.20 0.52
CA ASN A 74 -3.18 -5.33 1.38
C ASN A 74 -4.59 -5.85 1.11
N PHE A 75 -4.75 -7.17 1.09
CA PHE A 75 -6.06 -7.81 0.90
C PHE A 75 -6.91 -7.87 2.17
N ASP A 76 -6.26 -7.84 3.36
CA ASP A 76 -6.97 -7.85 4.65
C ASP A 76 -7.81 -6.57 4.86
N ASN A 77 -8.70 -6.61 5.86
CA ASN A 77 -9.58 -5.51 6.21
C ASN A 77 -9.27 -4.91 7.58
N ILE A 78 -8.06 -5.10 8.10
CA ILE A 78 -7.71 -4.66 9.46
C ILE A 78 -7.79 -3.14 9.58
N TYR A 79 -7.16 -2.42 8.65
CA TYR A 79 -7.14 -0.96 8.67
C TYR A 79 -8.53 -0.36 8.42
N GLU A 80 -9.27 -0.85 7.43
CA GLU A 80 -10.61 -0.36 7.09
C GLU A 80 -11.60 -0.57 8.23
N THR A 81 -11.54 -1.74 8.88
CA THR A 81 -12.40 -2.05 10.04
C THR A 81 -12.11 -1.08 11.19
N HIS A 82 -10.83 -0.84 11.49
CA HIS A 82 -10.43 0.14 12.48
C HIS A 82 -10.93 1.55 12.15
N ALA A 83 -10.70 1.99 10.93
CA ALA A 83 -11.08 3.31 10.45
C ALA A 83 -12.61 3.52 10.49
N ARG A 84 -13.40 2.52 10.10
CA ARG A 84 -14.87 2.56 10.19
C ARG A 84 -15.38 2.70 11.62
N VAL A 85 -14.78 1.97 12.56
CA VAL A 85 -15.17 2.04 13.98
C VAL A 85 -14.92 3.44 14.53
N ILE A 86 -13.72 4.00 14.33
CA ILE A 86 -13.36 5.31 14.90
C ILE A 86 -14.13 6.45 14.20
N SER A 87 -14.34 6.37 12.90
CA SER A 87 -15.05 7.39 12.13
C SER A 87 -16.58 7.30 12.25
N SER A 88 -17.11 6.37 13.05
CA SER A 88 -18.55 6.08 13.09
C SER A 88 -19.15 5.78 11.70
N GLY A 89 -18.37 5.13 10.84
CA GLY A 89 -18.80 4.70 9.51
C GLY A 89 -18.67 5.74 8.40
N THR A 90 -18.07 6.90 8.65
CA THR A 90 -17.95 7.96 7.62
C THR A 90 -16.82 7.73 6.61
N VAL A 91 -15.90 6.79 6.89
CA VAL A 91 -14.83 6.42 5.94
C VAL A 91 -15.39 5.73 4.71
N ILE A 92 -14.92 6.13 3.56
CA ILE A 92 -15.27 5.54 2.26
C ILE A 92 -14.17 4.59 1.83
N VAL A 93 -14.54 3.36 1.48
CA VAL A 93 -13.61 2.35 0.97
C VAL A 93 -13.94 2.07 -0.49
N LYS A 94 -12.95 2.19 -1.36
CA LYS A 94 -13.03 1.90 -2.79
C LYS A 94 -11.85 1.03 -3.20
N ASP A 95 -12.02 0.29 -4.28
CA ASP A 95 -10.96 -0.50 -4.89
C ASP A 95 -10.75 -0.11 -6.36
N HIS A 96 -9.79 -0.75 -7.01
CA HIS A 96 -9.45 -0.49 -8.41
C HIS A 96 -10.59 -0.76 -9.40
N THR A 97 -11.62 -1.52 -9.01
CA THR A 97 -12.80 -1.81 -9.85
C THR A 97 -13.88 -0.73 -9.76
N SER A 98 -13.79 0.15 -8.76
CA SER A 98 -14.81 1.15 -8.45
C SER A 98 -14.78 2.30 -9.46
N ALA A 99 -15.79 2.39 -10.31
CA ALA A 99 -15.86 3.41 -11.37
C ALA A 99 -16.12 4.84 -10.85
N ASP A 100 -16.56 4.99 -9.61
CA ASP A 100 -16.98 6.25 -8.99
C ASP A 100 -15.93 6.91 -8.09
N ILE A 101 -14.69 6.40 -8.09
CA ILE A 101 -13.60 6.91 -7.22
C ILE A 101 -13.41 8.42 -7.39
N ALA A 102 -13.48 8.92 -8.63
CA ALA A 102 -13.29 10.33 -8.93
C ALA A 102 -14.22 11.25 -8.12
N ASN A 103 -15.42 10.79 -7.77
CA ASN A 103 -16.37 11.57 -7.00
C ASN A 103 -15.91 11.90 -5.57
N TYR A 104 -14.97 11.12 -5.04
CA TYR A 104 -14.45 11.25 -3.68
C TYR A 104 -13.10 11.98 -3.58
N LEU A 105 -12.55 12.40 -4.71
CA LEU A 105 -11.25 13.09 -4.77
C LEU A 105 -11.36 14.61 -4.66
N HIS A 106 -12.56 15.17 -4.87
CA HIS A 106 -12.77 16.62 -4.91
C HIS A 106 -12.75 17.31 -3.54
N GLY A 107 -12.35 16.62 -2.51
CA GLY A 107 -12.39 17.11 -1.15
C GLY A 107 -13.76 16.85 -0.50
N GLY A 108 -13.77 16.87 0.81
CA GLY A 108 -14.93 16.62 1.67
C GLY A 108 -14.43 16.17 3.03
N ASP A 109 -15.34 16.05 3.98
CA ASP A 109 -15.02 15.63 5.34
C ASP A 109 -14.74 14.11 5.45
N ASN A 110 -14.97 13.35 4.35
CA ASN A 110 -14.83 11.91 4.34
C ASN A 110 -13.41 11.50 3.93
N ARG A 111 -12.81 10.61 4.71
CA ARG A 111 -11.55 9.97 4.36
C ARG A 111 -11.78 8.85 3.36
N LEU A 112 -10.90 8.72 2.39
CA LEU A 112 -10.94 7.71 1.35
C LEU A 112 -9.87 6.64 1.59
N ILE A 113 -10.26 5.39 1.63
CA ILE A 113 -9.34 4.24 1.60
C ILE A 113 -9.43 3.59 0.22
N LEU A 114 -8.28 3.48 -0.44
CA LEU A 114 -8.15 2.86 -1.76
C LEU A 114 -7.46 1.50 -1.62
N LYS A 115 -8.18 0.43 -1.92
CA LYS A 115 -7.65 -0.94 -2.01
C LYS A 115 -7.08 -1.14 -3.41
N THR A 116 -5.77 -0.87 -3.58
CA THR A 116 -5.15 -0.84 -4.91
C THR A 116 -5.13 -2.20 -5.59
N HIS A 117 -5.03 -3.28 -4.82
CA HIS A 117 -4.97 -4.64 -5.35
C HIS A 117 -6.23 -5.48 -5.03
N GLY A 118 -7.32 -4.84 -4.61
CA GLY A 118 -8.55 -5.52 -4.22
C GLY A 118 -8.59 -5.93 -2.75
N SER A 119 -9.56 -6.74 -2.38
CA SER A 119 -9.85 -7.13 -1.00
C SER A 119 -10.16 -8.62 -0.90
N ALA A 120 -9.88 -9.20 0.26
CA ALA A 120 -10.33 -10.56 0.59
C ALA A 120 -11.87 -10.70 0.66
N ASP A 121 -12.61 -9.59 0.75
CA ASP A 121 -14.07 -9.58 0.64
C ASP A 121 -14.56 -9.78 -0.80
N ASP A 122 -13.73 -9.42 -1.79
CA ASP A 122 -13.96 -9.68 -3.21
C ASP A 122 -12.74 -10.36 -3.86
N PRO A 123 -12.47 -11.62 -3.50
CA PRO A 123 -11.23 -12.30 -3.89
C PRO A 123 -11.14 -12.63 -5.38
N GLN A 124 -12.24 -12.51 -6.12
CA GLN A 124 -12.25 -12.69 -7.58
C GLN A 124 -11.54 -11.55 -8.31
N ASN A 125 -11.47 -10.38 -7.69
CA ASN A 125 -10.88 -9.18 -8.27
C ASN A 125 -9.53 -8.81 -7.62
N VAL A 126 -8.86 -9.74 -6.92
CA VAL A 126 -7.52 -9.47 -6.37
C VAL A 126 -6.46 -9.45 -7.46
N ILE A 127 -5.55 -8.49 -7.39
CA ILE A 127 -4.36 -8.40 -8.23
C ILE A 127 -3.23 -9.14 -7.52
N PHE A 128 -2.90 -10.33 -8.02
CA PHE A 128 -1.98 -11.24 -7.35
C PHE A 128 -0.78 -11.64 -8.21
N THR A 129 -0.98 -11.81 -9.51
CA THR A 129 0.06 -12.27 -10.43
C THR A 129 0.52 -11.14 -11.35
N ARG A 130 1.67 -11.31 -12.00
CA ARG A 130 2.18 -10.38 -13.03
C ARG A 130 1.15 -10.14 -14.14
N LYS A 131 0.41 -11.19 -14.52
CA LYS A 131 -0.67 -11.09 -15.50
C LYS A 131 -1.81 -10.22 -14.97
N ASP A 132 -2.22 -10.41 -13.70
CA ASP A 132 -3.28 -9.60 -13.08
C ASP A 132 -2.91 -8.11 -13.06
N TYR A 133 -1.64 -7.77 -12.73
CA TYR A 133 -1.13 -6.39 -12.82
C TYR A 133 -1.25 -5.81 -14.23
N ALA A 134 -0.87 -6.58 -15.25
CA ALA A 134 -0.96 -6.13 -16.64
C ALA A 134 -2.42 -5.94 -17.09
N GLU A 135 -3.29 -6.88 -16.76
CA GLU A 135 -4.72 -6.81 -17.05
C GLU A 135 -5.39 -5.65 -16.32
N ALA A 136 -5.09 -5.44 -15.04
CA ALA A 136 -5.65 -4.34 -14.24
C ALA A 136 -5.30 -2.97 -14.84
N ARG A 137 -4.05 -2.74 -15.23
CA ARG A 137 -3.63 -1.48 -15.87
C ARG A 137 -4.36 -1.20 -17.19
N THR A 138 -4.74 -2.23 -17.92
CA THR A 138 -5.48 -2.07 -19.20
C THR A 138 -6.99 -1.98 -19.00
N LYS A 139 -7.52 -2.69 -18.04
CA LYS A 139 -8.96 -2.75 -17.76
C LYS A 139 -9.44 -1.56 -16.91
N TYR A 140 -8.65 -1.14 -15.92
CA TYR A 140 -9.02 -0.11 -14.95
C TYR A 140 -8.20 1.17 -15.15
N VAL A 141 -8.11 1.63 -16.39
CA VAL A 141 -7.30 2.79 -16.79
C VAL A 141 -7.61 4.02 -15.93
N LEU A 142 -8.89 4.30 -15.66
CA LEU A 142 -9.29 5.45 -14.85
C LEU A 142 -8.65 5.42 -13.46
N PHE A 143 -8.63 4.25 -12.81
CA PHE A 143 -8.01 4.08 -11.50
C PHE A 143 -6.51 4.43 -11.52
N TYR A 144 -5.78 3.91 -12.50
CA TYR A 144 -4.34 4.18 -12.63
C TYR A 144 -4.04 5.64 -13.00
N GLU A 145 -4.88 6.28 -13.82
CA GLU A 145 -4.77 7.72 -14.09
C GLU A 145 -5.04 8.57 -12.85
N ILE A 146 -5.96 8.14 -11.98
CA ILE A 146 -6.18 8.76 -10.67
C ILE A 146 -4.93 8.63 -9.79
N LEU A 147 -4.33 7.44 -9.67
CA LEU A 147 -3.11 7.25 -8.89
C LEU A 147 -1.96 8.13 -9.41
N LYS A 148 -1.78 8.23 -10.72
CA LYS A 148 -0.79 9.13 -11.35
C LYS A 148 -1.08 10.59 -11.01
N SER A 149 -2.34 11.01 -11.08
CA SER A 149 -2.74 12.38 -10.74
C SER A 149 -2.49 12.71 -9.27
N LEU A 150 -2.76 11.76 -8.37
CA LEU A 150 -2.44 11.90 -6.95
C LEU A 150 -0.94 12.03 -6.71
N ALA A 151 -0.10 11.26 -7.41
CA ALA A 151 1.35 11.36 -7.29
C ALA A 151 1.90 12.72 -7.77
N LEU A 152 1.22 13.40 -8.70
CA LEU A 152 1.59 14.75 -9.14
C LEU A 152 1.15 15.86 -8.16
N THR A 153 0.07 15.64 -7.43
CA THR A 153 -0.60 16.69 -6.65
C THR A 153 -0.44 16.54 -5.14
N HIS A 154 -0.04 15.37 -4.67
CA HIS A 154 0.08 15.04 -3.25
C HIS A 154 1.48 14.50 -2.92
N THR A 155 1.90 14.68 -1.68
CA THR A 155 3.07 14.00 -1.13
C THR A 155 2.64 12.65 -0.57
N PHE A 156 3.26 11.58 -1.06
CA PHE A 156 3.05 10.23 -0.54
C PHE A 156 4.02 9.93 0.60
N LEU A 157 3.51 9.28 1.64
CA LEU A 157 4.29 8.60 2.66
C LEU A 157 4.05 7.11 2.53
N PHE A 158 5.06 6.38 2.05
CA PHE A 158 5.02 4.92 1.90
C PHE A 158 5.46 4.25 3.21
N LEU A 159 4.61 3.38 3.74
CA LEU A 159 4.83 2.64 4.98
C LEU A 159 4.76 1.14 4.72
N GLY A 160 5.80 0.39 5.07
CA GLY A 160 5.85 -1.05 4.88
C GLY A 160 5.82 -1.49 3.41
N CYS A 161 6.16 -0.61 2.48
CA CYS A 161 6.23 -0.90 1.05
C CYS A 161 7.67 -1.16 0.64
N GLY A 162 7.89 -2.17 -0.20
CA GLY A 162 9.18 -2.39 -0.84
C GLY A 162 9.37 -1.48 -2.07
N THR A 163 10.64 -1.26 -2.42
CA THR A 163 10.99 -0.50 -3.65
C THR A 163 10.71 -1.28 -4.94
N ASP A 164 10.35 -2.55 -4.81
CA ASP A 164 10.14 -3.47 -5.94
C ASP A 164 8.66 -3.66 -6.31
N ASP A 165 7.73 -2.93 -5.65
CA ASP A 165 6.33 -2.96 -6.02
C ASP A 165 6.14 -2.46 -7.46
N PRO A 166 5.54 -3.28 -8.36
CA PRO A 166 5.44 -2.95 -9.79
C PRO A 166 4.61 -1.70 -10.08
N ASP A 167 3.57 -1.44 -9.29
CA ASP A 167 2.71 -0.28 -9.50
C ASP A 167 3.43 0.99 -9.02
N ILE A 168 4.12 0.93 -7.87
CA ILE A 168 4.94 2.06 -7.39
C ILE A 168 5.99 2.41 -8.43
N ARG A 169 6.78 1.42 -8.90
CA ARG A 169 7.82 1.66 -9.90
C ARG A 169 7.26 2.25 -11.19
N THR A 170 6.26 1.60 -11.78
CA THR A 170 5.68 2.03 -13.06
C THR A 170 5.10 3.44 -12.96
N ILE A 171 4.31 3.72 -11.91
CA ILE A 171 3.65 5.03 -11.77
C ILE A 171 4.69 6.13 -11.54
N PHE A 172 5.63 5.95 -10.61
CA PHE A 172 6.54 7.02 -10.21
C PHE A 172 7.69 7.22 -11.19
N GLU A 173 8.21 6.17 -11.84
CA GLU A 173 9.19 6.30 -12.92
C GLU A 173 8.58 7.01 -14.13
N ASP A 174 7.40 6.59 -14.60
CA ASP A 174 6.71 7.21 -15.75
C ASP A 174 6.45 8.70 -15.51
N ILE A 175 5.96 9.06 -14.31
CA ILE A 175 5.68 10.45 -13.96
C ILE A 175 6.96 11.29 -13.91
N GLN A 176 8.03 10.76 -13.30
CA GLN A 176 9.31 11.48 -13.21
C GLN A 176 9.91 11.74 -14.58
N PHE A 177 9.83 10.78 -15.51
CA PHE A 177 10.28 10.97 -16.89
C PHE A 177 9.43 11.96 -17.67
N ALA A 178 8.11 11.98 -17.43
CA ALA A 178 7.19 12.90 -18.10
C ALA A 178 7.22 14.32 -17.50
N HIS A 179 7.46 14.45 -16.19
CA HIS A 179 7.31 15.68 -15.43
C HIS A 179 8.48 15.92 -14.47
N ASN A 180 9.49 16.65 -14.90
CA ASN A 180 10.71 16.97 -14.11
C ASN A 180 10.48 17.75 -12.79
N ARG A 181 9.23 18.09 -12.44
CA ARG A 181 8.88 18.88 -11.25
C ARG A 181 7.88 18.20 -10.31
N MET A 182 7.85 16.89 -10.30
CA MET A 182 7.06 16.12 -9.34
C MET A 182 7.48 16.45 -7.90
N PRO A 183 6.55 16.50 -6.91
CA PRO A 183 6.90 16.66 -5.50
C PRO A 183 7.80 15.51 -5.02
N PHE A 184 8.53 15.73 -3.92
CA PHE A 184 9.20 14.64 -3.24
C PHE A 184 8.17 13.81 -2.46
N HIS A 185 8.33 12.50 -2.52
CA HIS A 185 7.62 11.53 -1.69
C HIS A 185 8.55 10.97 -0.62
N TYR A 186 8.03 10.29 0.36
CA TYR A 186 8.79 9.71 1.46
C TYR A 186 8.49 8.23 1.58
N MET A 187 9.50 7.42 1.90
CA MET A 187 9.35 5.98 2.09
C MET A 187 10.14 5.56 3.34
N THR A 188 9.47 4.87 4.25
CA THR A 188 10.16 4.23 5.38
C THR A 188 10.81 2.93 4.92
N LEU A 189 12.05 2.69 5.33
CA LEU A 189 12.79 1.50 4.93
C LEU A 189 13.63 0.98 6.10
N PRO A 190 13.62 -0.35 6.36
CA PRO A 190 14.53 -0.95 7.33
C PRO A 190 15.98 -0.70 6.98
N GLU A 191 16.81 -0.37 7.97
CA GLU A 191 18.24 -0.19 7.78
C GLU A 191 18.91 -1.45 7.25
N GLY A 192 19.79 -1.29 6.27
CA GLY A 192 20.59 -2.39 5.71
C GLY A 192 19.86 -3.26 4.68
N GLU A 193 18.58 -3.03 4.42
CA GLU A 193 17.82 -3.81 3.43
C GLU A 193 18.28 -3.52 1.99
N VAL A 194 18.57 -2.27 1.70
CA VAL A 194 19.02 -1.80 0.37
C VAL A 194 20.29 -0.99 0.49
N SER A 195 21.24 -1.18 -0.42
CA SER A 195 22.49 -0.42 -0.41
C SER A 195 22.27 1.07 -0.71
N ASN A 196 23.12 1.94 -0.13
CA ASN A 196 23.02 3.39 -0.32
C ASN A 196 23.12 3.82 -1.79
N ASP A 197 23.89 3.11 -2.61
CA ASP A 197 24.00 3.42 -4.04
C ASP A 197 22.69 3.14 -4.78
N VAL A 198 22.01 2.05 -4.46
CA VAL A 198 20.70 1.72 -5.01
C VAL A 198 19.65 2.73 -4.53
N LEU A 199 19.63 3.07 -3.23
CA LEU A 199 18.73 4.09 -2.69
C LEU A 199 18.88 5.43 -3.38
N ARG A 200 20.14 5.84 -3.68
CA ARG A 200 20.41 7.09 -4.41
C ARG A 200 19.84 7.05 -5.84
N ILE A 201 19.98 5.92 -6.53
CA ILE A 201 19.44 5.74 -7.89
C ILE A 201 17.90 5.81 -7.86
N ILE A 202 17.26 5.07 -6.96
CA ILE A 202 15.81 5.07 -6.80
C ILE A 202 15.30 6.46 -6.41
N SER A 203 15.96 7.14 -5.48
CA SER A 203 15.61 8.50 -5.08
C SER A 203 15.59 9.47 -6.26
N ASN A 204 16.55 9.35 -7.16
CA ASN A 204 16.64 10.20 -8.35
C ASN A 204 15.59 9.83 -9.41
N SER A 205 15.33 8.54 -9.62
CA SER A 205 14.38 8.07 -10.66
C SER A 205 12.92 8.22 -10.27
N MET A 206 12.58 8.17 -8.97
CA MET A 206 11.20 8.24 -8.49
C MET A 206 10.90 9.46 -7.60
N ARG A 207 11.88 10.32 -7.32
CA ARG A 207 11.80 11.43 -6.35
C ARG A 207 11.32 11.00 -4.96
N ILE A 208 11.81 9.87 -4.49
CA ILE A 208 11.52 9.33 -3.16
C ILE A 208 12.69 9.61 -2.22
N LYS A 209 12.41 10.18 -1.05
CA LYS A 209 13.35 10.30 0.07
C LYS A 209 13.12 9.15 1.04
N PHE A 210 14.20 8.49 1.43
CA PHE A 210 14.12 7.37 2.35
C PHE A 210 14.26 7.84 3.80
N CYS A 211 13.41 7.31 4.67
CA CYS A 211 13.44 7.45 6.12
C CYS A 211 13.80 6.08 6.69
N ASN A 212 15.08 5.87 6.98
CA ASN A 212 15.55 4.60 7.49
C ASN A 212 15.21 4.46 8.98
N TYR A 213 14.88 3.24 9.39
CA TYR A 213 14.58 2.88 10.78
C TYR A 213 15.14 1.49 11.12
N SER A 214 15.40 1.23 12.41
CA SER A 214 15.85 -0.08 12.88
C SER A 214 14.70 -1.10 12.82
N PRO A 215 14.90 -2.27 12.15
CA PRO A 215 13.88 -3.33 12.12
C PRO A 215 13.77 -4.13 13.42
N ASN A 216 14.57 -3.80 14.45
CA ASN A 216 14.58 -4.51 15.71
C ASN A 216 13.20 -4.45 16.44
N GLU A 217 12.98 -5.40 17.34
CA GLU A 217 11.77 -5.48 18.18
C GLU A 217 10.46 -5.41 17.36
N GLY A 218 10.43 -6.09 16.21
CA GLY A 218 9.24 -6.11 15.36
C GLY A 218 8.87 -4.75 14.77
N HIS A 219 9.87 -3.98 14.34
CA HIS A 219 9.70 -2.63 13.75
C HIS A 219 9.17 -1.59 14.75
N LEU A 220 9.52 -1.71 16.02
CA LEU A 220 9.05 -0.80 17.09
C LEU A 220 9.38 0.66 16.77
N GLU A 221 10.61 0.95 16.33
CA GLU A 221 11.05 2.31 16.00
C GLU A 221 10.16 2.98 14.94
N LEU A 222 9.68 2.23 13.94
CA LEU A 222 8.73 2.76 12.96
C LEU A 222 7.42 3.17 13.63
N THR A 223 6.91 2.34 14.52
CA THR A 223 5.65 2.60 15.24
C THR A 223 5.77 3.83 16.16
N GLU A 224 6.88 3.94 16.89
CA GLU A 224 7.16 5.09 17.76
C GLU A 224 7.39 6.38 16.96
N SER A 225 8.12 6.31 15.85
CA SER A 225 8.33 7.46 14.94
C SER A 225 7.03 7.97 14.34
N LEU A 226 6.08 7.06 14.02
CA LEU A 226 4.75 7.45 13.58
C LEU A 226 3.94 8.12 14.68
N ALA A 227 4.03 7.65 15.92
CA ALA A 227 3.40 8.30 17.07
C ALA A 227 3.92 9.73 17.26
N GLU A 228 5.24 9.93 17.17
CA GLU A 228 5.86 11.26 17.26
C GLU A 228 5.41 12.15 16.09
N LEU A 229 5.34 11.60 14.86
CA LEU A 229 4.86 12.33 13.69
C LEU A 229 3.41 12.79 13.88
N VAL A 230 2.53 11.93 14.42
CA VAL A 230 1.14 12.28 14.74
C VAL A 230 1.10 13.49 15.67
N SER A 231 1.86 13.45 16.78
CA SER A 231 1.91 14.59 17.72
C SER A 231 2.36 15.88 17.04
N LYS A 232 3.40 15.83 16.22
CA LYS A 232 3.88 17.01 15.46
C LYS A 232 2.86 17.55 14.46
N VAL A 233 2.09 16.67 13.81
CA VAL A 233 1.03 17.05 12.87
C VAL A 233 -0.13 17.73 13.62
N GLU A 234 -0.52 17.22 14.78
CA GLU A 234 -1.56 17.79 15.63
C GLU A 234 -1.14 19.19 16.15
N ASP A 235 0.08 19.35 16.63
CA ASP A 235 0.64 20.63 17.08
C ASP A 235 0.63 21.65 15.94
N TYR A 236 1.13 21.27 14.76
CA TYR A 236 1.16 22.14 13.58
C TYR A 236 -0.24 22.58 13.12
N ARG A 237 -1.21 21.68 13.14
CA ARG A 237 -2.60 21.99 12.81
C ARG A 237 -3.23 22.95 13.81
N SER A 238 -3.01 22.69 15.10
CA SER A 238 -3.51 23.54 16.18
C SER A 238 -2.96 24.98 16.10
N GLU A 239 -1.68 25.13 15.80
CA GLU A 239 -1.05 26.44 15.57
C GLU A 239 -1.62 27.17 14.35
N ASN A 240 -1.84 26.44 13.24
CA ASN A 240 -2.37 27.05 12.02
C ASN A 240 -3.86 27.42 12.13
N LEU A 241 -4.68 26.60 12.77
CA LEU A 241 -6.06 26.94 13.10
C LEU A 241 -6.13 28.22 13.94
N SER A 242 -5.26 28.37 14.95
CA SER A 242 -5.20 29.57 15.77
C SER A 242 -4.78 30.83 14.99
N LYS A 243 -4.01 30.68 13.93
CA LYS A 243 -3.63 31.77 13.00
C LYS A 243 -4.77 32.15 12.06
N THR A 244 -5.50 31.16 11.55
CA THR A 244 -6.61 31.37 10.61
C THR A 244 -7.83 32.00 11.27
N LEU A 245 -8.08 31.70 12.55
CA LEU A 245 -9.19 32.28 13.31
C LEU A 245 -8.93 33.73 13.81
N LYS A 246 -7.79 34.32 13.49
CA LYS A 246 -7.43 35.70 13.82
C LYS A 246 -7.73 36.74 12.71
N TRP A 247 -8.45 36.31 11.65
CA TRP A 247 -8.91 37.20 10.55
C TRP A 247 -10.38 37.55 10.70
#